data_f635dba11ed0a054fbc3bfecb0395841
#
_entry.id   f635dba11ed0a054fbc3bfecb0395841
#
_cell.length_a   1.000
_cell.length_b   1.000
_cell.length_c   1.000
_cell.angle_alpha   90.00
_cell.angle_beta   90.00
_cell.angle_gamma   90.00
#
_symmetry.space_group_name_H-M   'P 1'
#
loop_
_entity.id
_entity.type
_entity.pdbx_description
1 polymer ?
#
loop_
_entity_poly.entity_id
_entity_poly.type
_entity_poly.pdbx_seq_one_letter_code
_entity_poly.pdbx_strand_id
1 'polypeptide(L)'
;MRLTADTFRSLYLEYGPRAQGFFMRMTGYDIELSRDLTQDLFMRLWSIKDRYDSQLPFNAWMFTVAYNMLRNEHRRQMTVMEYVSSVDKEEPVEVPERLEQEQRRSMIHAAVERLPEPQKVVFLLRYGEDLTINEIAKVCDIPEGTVKSRMFSALNAIREYCKLNEKY
;
A
#
# COMPACT_ATOMS: atom_id res chain seq x y z
N MET A 1 -16.79 20.71 5.26
CA MET A 1 -17.40 19.90 6.35
C MET A 1 -16.32 19.71 7.41
N ARG A 2 -16.55 20.16 8.65
CA ARG A 2 -15.57 19.93 9.73
C ARG A 2 -15.66 18.47 10.19
N LEU A 3 -14.53 17.77 10.28
CA LEU A 3 -14.47 16.43 10.83
C LEU A 3 -14.72 16.49 12.35
N THR A 4 -15.94 16.12 12.76
CA THR A 4 -16.28 15.94 14.18
C THR A 4 -15.69 14.63 14.72
N ALA A 5 -15.67 14.46 16.04
CA ALA A 5 -15.21 13.22 16.67
C ALA A 5 -16.02 12.00 16.21
N ASP A 6 -17.33 12.14 16.09
CA ASP A 6 -18.22 11.05 15.64
C ASP A 6 -17.97 10.69 14.17
N THR A 7 -17.85 11.69 13.30
CA THR A 7 -17.52 11.48 11.88
C THR A 7 -16.15 10.80 11.75
N PHE A 8 -15.18 11.25 12.53
CA PHE A 8 -13.82 10.68 12.49
C PHE A 8 -13.80 9.23 12.99
N ARG A 9 -14.58 8.92 14.03
CA ARG A 9 -14.75 7.53 14.51
C ARG A 9 -15.32 6.62 13.42
N SER A 10 -16.33 7.08 12.68
CA SER A 10 -16.90 6.33 11.57
C SER A 10 -15.87 6.10 10.46
N LEU A 11 -15.08 7.12 10.12
CA LEU A 11 -13.98 7.01 9.14
C LEU A 11 -12.89 6.04 9.62
N TYR A 12 -12.57 6.04 10.90
CA TYR A 12 -11.62 5.07 11.45
C TYR A 12 -12.12 3.62 11.32
N LEU A 13 -13.40 3.38 11.61
CA LEU A 13 -14.00 2.05 11.48
C LEU A 13 -14.03 1.57 10.01
N GLU A 14 -14.28 2.49 9.07
CA GLU A 14 -14.35 2.18 7.65
C GLU A 14 -12.97 2.01 7.02
N TYR A 15 -12.06 2.95 7.27
CA TYR A 15 -10.77 3.02 6.58
C TYR A 15 -9.59 2.41 7.36
N GLY A 16 -9.73 2.17 8.66
CA GLY A 16 -8.67 1.57 9.47
C GLY A 16 -8.17 0.23 8.95
N PRO A 17 -9.06 -0.74 8.66
CA PRO A 17 -8.65 -2.02 8.06
C PRO A 17 -7.97 -1.87 6.70
N ARG A 18 -8.41 -0.91 5.87
CA ARG A 18 -7.83 -0.63 4.56
C ARG A 18 -6.41 -0.07 4.70
N ALA A 19 -6.23 0.91 5.59
CA ALA A 19 -4.91 1.48 5.89
C ALA A 19 -3.95 0.41 6.43
N GLN A 20 -4.40 -0.43 7.36
CA GLN A 20 -3.60 -1.51 7.89
C GLN A 20 -3.21 -2.53 6.81
N GLY A 21 -4.14 -2.92 5.94
CA GLY A 21 -3.85 -3.80 4.81
C GLY A 21 -2.82 -3.20 3.83
N PHE A 22 -2.88 -1.90 3.59
CA PHE A 22 -1.89 -1.19 2.79
C PHE A 22 -0.51 -1.22 3.46
N PHE A 23 -0.42 -0.84 4.74
CA PHE A 23 0.84 -0.90 5.48
C PHE A 23 1.42 -2.31 5.56
N MET A 24 0.58 -3.33 5.81
CA MET A 24 1.00 -4.74 5.82
C MET A 24 1.75 -5.11 4.53
N ARG A 25 1.18 -4.78 3.37
CA ARG A 25 1.78 -5.09 2.06
C ARG A 25 3.05 -4.26 1.79
N MET A 26 3.11 -3.04 2.31
CA MET A 26 4.26 -2.15 2.11
C MET A 26 5.41 -2.42 3.07
N THR A 27 5.16 -3.06 4.21
CA THR A 27 6.18 -3.40 5.24
C THR A 27 6.62 -4.86 5.19
N GLY A 28 6.27 -5.61 4.14
CA GLY A 28 6.62 -7.03 4.03
C GLY A 28 5.93 -7.90 5.07
N TYR A 29 4.66 -7.57 5.41
CA TYR A 29 3.82 -8.27 6.40
C TYR A 29 4.29 -8.16 7.86
N ASP A 30 5.06 -7.14 8.20
CA ASP A 30 5.33 -6.80 9.60
C ASP A 30 4.04 -6.32 10.28
N ILE A 31 3.43 -7.21 11.08
CA ILE A 31 2.13 -7.00 11.72
C ILE A 31 2.21 -5.87 12.75
N GLU A 32 3.29 -5.85 13.55
CA GLU A 32 3.45 -4.85 14.60
C GLU A 32 3.68 -3.48 14.01
N LEU A 33 4.64 -3.36 13.09
CA LEU A 33 4.91 -2.10 12.40
C LEU A 33 3.69 -1.58 11.64
N SER A 34 2.94 -2.45 10.95
CA SER A 34 1.74 -2.03 10.21
C SER A 34 0.63 -1.53 11.14
N ARG A 35 0.51 -2.13 12.33
CA ARG A 35 -0.46 -1.71 13.35
C ARG A 35 -0.08 -0.36 13.95
N ASP A 36 1.19 -0.18 14.28
CA ASP A 36 1.71 1.08 14.81
C ASP A 36 1.56 2.21 13.79
N LEU A 37 1.93 1.97 12.52
CA LEU A 37 1.75 2.94 11.44
C LEU A 37 0.28 3.31 11.23
N THR A 38 -0.63 2.35 11.37
CA THR A 38 -2.07 2.61 11.24
C THR A 38 -2.56 3.51 12.39
N GLN A 39 -2.15 3.23 13.61
CA GLN A 39 -2.49 4.05 14.77
C GLN A 39 -1.94 5.47 14.62
N ASP A 40 -0.67 5.61 14.29
CA ASP A 40 -0.02 6.89 14.08
C ASP A 40 -0.66 7.69 12.93
N LEU A 41 -1.07 7.01 11.86
CA LEU A 41 -1.79 7.63 10.74
C LEU A 41 -3.06 8.32 11.23
N PHE A 42 -3.92 7.62 11.96
CA PHE A 42 -5.18 8.20 12.43
C PHE A 42 -4.98 9.27 13.49
N MET A 43 -3.98 9.15 14.36
CA MET A 43 -3.59 10.23 15.28
C MET A 43 -3.15 11.48 14.51
N ARG A 44 -2.34 11.30 13.48
CA ARG A 44 -1.87 12.40 12.62
C ARG A 44 -3.02 13.03 11.83
N LEU A 45 -3.89 12.22 11.21
CA LEU A 45 -5.08 12.72 10.52
C LEU A 45 -5.98 13.55 11.45
N TRP A 46 -6.17 13.10 12.68
CA TRP A 46 -6.91 13.87 13.67
C TRP A 46 -6.24 15.20 14.01
N SER A 47 -4.93 15.24 14.16
CA SER A 47 -4.19 16.47 14.45
C SER A 47 -4.23 17.51 13.34
N ILE A 48 -4.37 17.05 12.07
CA ILE A 48 -4.42 17.92 10.88
C ILE A 48 -5.82 18.00 10.24
N LYS A 49 -6.87 17.54 10.93
CA LYS A 49 -8.23 17.43 10.40
C LYS A 49 -8.80 18.73 9.83
N ASP A 50 -8.36 19.88 10.37
CA ASP A 50 -8.80 21.19 9.90
C ASP A 50 -8.23 21.57 8.52
N ARG A 51 -7.21 20.82 8.04
CA ARG A 51 -6.63 20.95 6.70
C ARG A 51 -7.30 20.05 5.66
N TYR A 52 -8.24 19.21 6.09
CA TYR A 52 -8.95 18.34 5.17
C TYR A 52 -9.92 19.13 4.29
N ASP A 53 -9.69 19.06 2.98
CA ASP A 53 -10.63 19.61 2.00
C ASP A 53 -11.68 18.55 1.66
N SER A 54 -12.93 18.80 2.05
CA SER A 54 -14.06 17.90 1.81
C SER A 54 -14.44 17.73 0.34
N GLN A 55 -13.83 18.47 -0.58
CA GLN A 55 -13.97 18.26 -2.02
C GLN A 55 -13.10 17.09 -2.52
N LEU A 56 -12.12 16.67 -1.73
CA LEU A 56 -11.29 15.50 -2.02
C LEU A 56 -11.86 14.27 -1.32
N PRO A 57 -11.84 13.09 -1.96
CA PRO A 57 -12.19 11.83 -1.30
C PRO A 57 -11.30 11.60 -0.07
N PHE A 58 -11.90 11.19 1.04
CA PHE A 58 -11.15 10.96 2.28
C PHE A 58 -10.01 9.96 2.13
N ASN A 59 -10.23 8.89 1.37
CA ASN A 59 -9.20 7.88 1.09
C ASN A 59 -7.98 8.49 0.37
N ALA A 60 -8.16 9.36 -0.61
CA ALA A 60 -7.05 10.02 -1.29
C ALA A 60 -6.23 10.89 -0.34
N TRP A 61 -6.89 11.65 0.53
CA TRP A 61 -6.21 12.44 1.57
C TRP A 61 -5.51 11.55 2.60
N MET A 62 -6.17 10.52 3.08
CA MET A 62 -5.61 9.56 4.02
C MET A 62 -4.36 8.87 3.46
N PHE A 63 -4.43 8.37 2.21
CA PHE A 63 -3.28 7.70 1.59
C PHE A 63 -2.13 8.66 1.25
N THR A 64 -2.39 9.95 1.05
CA THR A 64 -1.31 10.96 0.97
C THR A 64 -0.50 11.00 2.27
N VAL A 65 -1.17 11.02 3.40
CA VAL A 65 -0.50 11.01 4.71
C VAL A 65 0.20 9.68 4.95
N ALA A 66 -0.48 8.55 4.67
CA ALA A 66 0.07 7.20 4.82
C ALA A 66 1.34 6.97 4.00
N TYR A 67 1.33 7.39 2.73
CA TYR A 67 2.50 7.24 1.86
C TYR A 67 3.68 8.11 2.30
N ASN A 68 3.42 9.33 2.76
CA ASN A 68 4.47 10.18 3.33
C ASN A 68 5.07 9.58 4.61
N MET A 69 4.27 8.92 5.43
CA MET A 69 4.76 8.20 6.61
C MET A 69 5.68 7.04 6.22
N LEU A 70 5.29 6.24 5.23
CA LEU A 70 6.13 5.15 4.72
C LEU A 70 7.46 5.65 4.16
N ARG A 71 7.45 6.72 3.37
CA ARG A 71 8.69 7.33 2.85
C ARG A 71 9.63 7.78 3.97
N ASN A 72 9.08 8.32 5.05
CA ASN A 72 9.88 8.74 6.20
C ASN A 72 10.43 7.53 6.96
N GLU A 73 9.63 6.48 7.14
CA GLU A 73 10.08 5.25 7.80
C GLU A 73 11.17 4.55 6.98
N HIS A 74 11.02 4.46 5.67
CA HIS A 74 12.06 3.93 4.77
C HIS A 74 13.38 4.70 4.88
N ARG A 75 13.33 6.02 4.91
CA ARG A 75 14.54 6.85 5.12
C ARG A 75 15.18 6.57 6.47
N ARG A 76 14.37 6.42 7.51
CA ARG A 76 14.84 6.09 8.85
C ARG A 76 15.52 4.72 8.90
N GLN A 77 14.93 3.72 8.26
CA GLN A 77 15.49 2.37 8.20
C GLN A 77 16.79 2.33 7.37
N MET A 78 16.87 3.04 6.25
CA MET A 78 18.11 3.15 5.47
C MET A 78 19.24 3.80 6.27
N THR A 79 18.95 4.80 7.10
CA THR A 79 19.95 5.42 7.99
C THR A 79 20.42 4.44 9.07
N VAL A 80 19.58 3.51 9.50
CA VAL A 80 19.92 2.46 10.49
C VAL A 80 20.58 1.25 9.81
N MET A 81 20.21 0.90 8.56
CA MET A 81 20.78 -0.22 7.80
C MET A 81 22.19 0.00 7.28
N GLU A 82 22.67 1.24 7.23
CA GLU A 82 24.10 1.49 7.02
C GLU A 82 24.97 0.82 8.12
N TYR A 83 24.32 0.33 9.19
CA TYR A 83 24.97 -0.32 10.33
C TYR A 83 24.70 -1.83 10.47
N VAL A 84 23.74 -2.42 9.74
CA VAL A 84 23.41 -3.86 9.87
C VAL A 84 23.00 -4.44 8.50
N SER A 85 23.82 -5.33 7.96
CA SER A 85 23.54 -6.08 6.74
C SER A 85 22.59 -7.28 7.01
N SER A 86 21.65 -7.43 6.07
CA SER A 86 20.90 -8.63 5.68
C SER A 86 20.07 -9.37 6.74
N VAL A 87 18.76 -9.32 6.56
CA VAL A 87 17.82 -10.34 7.04
C VAL A 87 17.18 -11.00 5.82
N ASP A 88 17.29 -12.34 5.77
CA ASP A 88 16.76 -13.22 4.74
C ASP A 88 15.24 -13.12 4.61
N LYS A 89 14.77 -13.13 3.37
CA LYS A 89 13.35 -13.27 3.05
C LYS A 89 12.98 -14.74 3.23
N GLU A 90 12.03 -15.01 4.12
CA GLU A 90 11.44 -16.34 4.27
C GLU A 90 10.72 -16.79 3.00
N GLU A 91 10.91 -18.05 2.64
CA GLU A 91 10.27 -18.71 1.50
C GLU A 91 8.78 -18.98 1.76
N PRO A 92 7.95 -19.02 0.72
CA PRO A 92 6.52 -19.27 0.87
C PRO A 92 6.24 -20.71 1.27
N VAL A 93 5.38 -20.87 2.27
CA VAL A 93 4.85 -22.17 2.72
C VAL A 93 3.87 -22.71 1.68
N GLU A 94 4.05 -23.96 1.26
CA GLU A 94 3.13 -24.69 0.38
C GLU A 94 1.76 -24.86 1.05
N VAL A 95 0.70 -24.53 0.34
CA VAL A 95 -0.70 -24.72 0.76
C VAL A 95 -1.35 -25.76 -0.16
N PRO A 96 -2.08 -26.76 0.41
CA PRO A 96 -2.70 -27.82 -0.37
C PRO A 96 -3.83 -27.34 -1.28
N GLU A 97 -4.02 -28.05 -2.39
CA GLU A 97 -5.02 -27.90 -3.42
C GLU A 97 -6.42 -27.53 -2.93
N ARG A 98 -6.82 -26.28 -3.20
CA ARG A 98 -8.22 -25.91 -3.44
C ARG A 98 -8.32 -24.80 -4.46
N LEU A 99 -8.73 -25.22 -5.68
CA LEU A 99 -9.38 -24.42 -6.71
C LEU A 99 -8.51 -23.38 -7.45
N GLU A 100 -8.54 -23.51 -8.77
CA GLU A 100 -7.88 -22.63 -9.77
C GLU A 100 -8.00 -21.12 -9.48
N GLN A 101 -9.06 -20.70 -8.81
CA GLN A 101 -9.31 -19.31 -8.48
C GLN A 101 -8.50 -18.82 -7.27
N GLU A 102 -8.28 -19.68 -6.26
CA GLU A 102 -7.40 -19.37 -5.11
C GLU A 102 -5.94 -19.44 -5.52
N GLN A 103 -5.58 -20.35 -6.40
CA GLN A 103 -4.24 -20.44 -6.97
C GLN A 103 -3.90 -19.20 -7.80
N ARG A 104 -4.83 -18.72 -8.63
CA ARG A 104 -4.65 -17.46 -9.38
C ARG A 104 -4.50 -16.25 -8.47
N ARG A 105 -5.30 -16.14 -7.41
CA ARG A 105 -5.19 -15.07 -6.41
C ARG A 105 -3.86 -15.12 -5.68
N SER A 106 -3.42 -16.30 -5.26
CA SER A 106 -2.13 -16.51 -4.61
C SER A 106 -0.97 -16.13 -5.52
N MET A 107 -1.06 -16.50 -6.81
CA MET A 107 -0.07 -16.18 -7.83
C MET A 107 0.06 -14.67 -8.08
N ILE A 108 -1.07 -13.98 -8.23
CA ILE A 108 -1.10 -12.52 -8.37
C ILE A 108 -0.53 -11.85 -7.12
N HIS A 109 -0.89 -12.34 -5.94
CA HIS A 109 -0.37 -11.83 -4.68
C HIS A 109 1.16 -11.97 -4.62
N ALA A 110 1.70 -13.15 -4.93
CA ALA A 110 3.14 -13.38 -4.96
C ALA A 110 3.85 -12.50 -6.01
N ALA A 111 3.21 -12.25 -7.15
CA ALA A 111 3.73 -11.35 -8.17
C ALA A 111 3.78 -9.89 -7.68
N VAL A 112 2.74 -9.42 -7.00
CA VAL A 112 2.67 -8.05 -6.44
C VAL A 112 3.73 -7.85 -5.37
N GLU A 113 3.98 -8.87 -4.53
CA GLU A 113 5.02 -8.79 -3.49
C GLU A 113 6.44 -8.63 -4.06
N ARG A 114 6.66 -9.08 -5.29
CA ARG A 114 7.95 -8.96 -6.00
C ARG A 114 8.12 -7.65 -6.77
N LEU A 115 7.08 -6.82 -6.85
CA LEU A 115 7.18 -5.53 -7.53
C LEU A 115 8.14 -4.59 -6.79
N PRO A 116 8.93 -3.80 -7.51
CA PRO A 116 9.63 -2.67 -6.93
C PRO A 116 8.65 -1.72 -6.24
N GLU A 117 9.03 -1.15 -5.10
CA GLU A 117 8.17 -0.29 -4.28
C GLU A 117 7.41 0.79 -5.07
N PRO A 118 8.04 1.56 -6.00
CA PRO A 118 7.33 2.57 -6.77
C PRO A 118 6.22 2.02 -7.67
N GLN A 119 6.34 0.77 -8.14
CA GLN A 119 5.32 0.08 -8.93
C GLN A 119 4.25 -0.52 -8.03
N LYS A 120 4.67 -1.13 -6.90
CA LYS A 120 3.79 -1.75 -5.92
C LYS A 120 2.81 -0.75 -5.33
N VAL A 121 3.27 0.42 -4.91
CA VAL A 121 2.41 1.45 -4.32
C VAL A 121 1.35 1.94 -5.30
N VAL A 122 1.71 2.23 -6.55
CA VAL A 122 0.74 2.66 -7.57
C VAL A 122 -0.30 1.58 -7.86
N PHE A 123 0.15 0.32 -7.94
CA PHE A 123 -0.73 -0.83 -8.15
C PHE A 123 -1.72 -1.01 -6.99
N LEU A 124 -1.25 -0.97 -5.75
CA LEU A 124 -2.09 -1.10 -4.56
C LEU A 124 -3.11 0.02 -4.45
N LEU A 125 -2.70 1.27 -4.71
CA LEU A 125 -3.62 2.42 -4.67
C LEU A 125 -4.68 2.34 -5.78
N ARG A 126 -4.33 1.81 -6.95
CA ARG A 126 -5.28 1.69 -8.06
C ARG A 126 -6.26 0.55 -7.89
N TYR A 127 -5.76 -0.65 -7.60
CA TYR A 127 -6.55 -1.89 -7.61
C TYR A 127 -7.00 -2.35 -6.23
N GLY A 128 -6.32 -1.89 -5.18
CA GLY A 128 -6.73 -2.16 -3.80
C GLY A 128 -7.64 -1.09 -3.21
N GLU A 129 -7.43 0.17 -3.61
CA GLU A 129 -8.09 1.32 -3.02
C GLU A 129 -8.96 2.12 -4.00
N ASP A 130 -9.05 1.68 -5.24
CA ASP A 130 -9.87 2.27 -6.32
C ASP A 130 -9.58 3.76 -6.61
N LEU A 131 -8.36 4.23 -6.31
CA LEU A 131 -7.99 5.60 -6.60
C LEU A 131 -7.81 5.82 -8.10
N THR A 132 -8.20 6.99 -8.58
CA THR A 132 -7.96 7.43 -9.96
C THR A 132 -6.48 7.76 -10.18
N ILE A 133 -6.05 7.79 -11.45
CA ILE A 133 -4.67 8.16 -11.81
C ILE A 133 -4.31 9.55 -11.26
N ASN A 134 -5.23 10.51 -11.34
CA ASN A 134 -5.03 11.86 -10.82
C ASN A 134 -4.85 11.87 -9.30
N GLU A 135 -5.66 11.10 -8.57
CA GLU A 135 -5.53 10.96 -7.11
C GLU A 135 -4.21 10.29 -6.73
N ILE A 136 -3.82 9.22 -7.41
CA ILE A 136 -2.53 8.53 -7.18
C ILE A 136 -1.36 9.48 -7.47
N ALA A 137 -1.43 10.28 -8.52
CA ALA A 137 -0.43 11.29 -8.83
C ALA A 137 -0.22 12.27 -7.68
N LYS A 138 -1.33 12.73 -7.07
CA LYS A 138 -1.32 13.60 -5.89
C LYS A 138 -0.80 12.88 -4.64
N VAL A 139 -1.26 11.65 -4.39
CA VAL A 139 -0.82 10.83 -3.25
C VAL A 139 0.69 10.62 -3.28
N CYS A 140 1.23 10.26 -4.43
CA CYS A 140 2.65 9.93 -4.60
C CYS A 140 3.54 11.14 -4.91
N ASP A 141 2.94 12.31 -5.15
CA ASP A 141 3.65 13.53 -5.59
C ASP A 141 4.48 13.28 -6.87
N ILE A 142 3.84 12.72 -7.89
CA ILE A 142 4.44 12.40 -9.19
C ILE A 142 3.50 12.78 -10.34
N PRO A 143 4.00 13.03 -11.55
CA PRO A 143 3.16 13.27 -12.72
C PRO A 143 2.25 12.08 -13.06
N GLU A 144 1.06 12.33 -13.61
CA GLU A 144 0.14 11.27 -14.07
C GLU A 144 0.79 10.34 -15.11
N GLY A 145 1.66 10.88 -15.98
CA GLY A 145 2.43 10.07 -16.93
C GLY A 145 3.31 9.04 -16.24
N THR A 146 3.91 9.41 -15.10
CA THR A 146 4.72 8.51 -14.28
C THR A 146 3.85 7.46 -13.59
N VAL A 147 2.65 7.81 -13.13
CA VAL A 147 1.68 6.83 -12.61
C VAL A 147 1.35 5.81 -13.68
N LYS A 148 1.00 6.25 -14.89
CA LYS A 148 0.66 5.37 -16.01
C LYS A 148 1.81 4.44 -16.39
N SER A 149 3.04 4.94 -16.49
CA SER A 149 4.20 4.11 -16.84
C SER A 149 4.53 3.08 -15.73
N ARG A 150 4.44 3.46 -14.45
CA ARG A 150 4.62 2.54 -13.32
C ARG A 150 3.55 1.46 -13.29
N MET A 151 2.28 1.81 -13.55
CA MET A 151 1.19 0.84 -13.66
C MET A 151 1.39 -0.13 -14.81
N PHE A 152 1.78 0.36 -15.98
CA PHE A 152 2.09 -0.48 -17.13
C PHE A 152 3.20 -1.48 -16.81
N SER A 153 4.29 -1.01 -16.21
CA SER A 153 5.40 -1.86 -15.79
C SER A 153 4.97 -2.90 -14.74
N ALA A 154 4.16 -2.49 -13.75
CA ALA A 154 3.63 -3.40 -12.74
C ALA A 154 2.78 -4.50 -13.36
N LEU A 155 1.83 -4.14 -14.22
CA LEU A 155 0.95 -5.11 -14.90
C LEU A 155 1.73 -6.08 -15.78
N ASN A 156 2.75 -5.61 -16.49
CA ASN A 156 3.61 -6.47 -17.29
C ASN A 156 4.42 -7.45 -16.42
N ALA A 157 5.00 -6.96 -15.33
CA ALA A 157 5.75 -7.82 -14.40
C ALA A 157 4.85 -8.90 -13.77
N ILE A 158 3.64 -8.55 -13.36
CA ILE A 158 2.64 -9.50 -12.83
C ILE A 158 2.27 -10.53 -13.90
N ARG A 159 1.99 -10.08 -15.14
CA ARG A 159 1.63 -10.98 -16.25
C ARG A 159 2.74 -11.97 -16.57
N GLU A 160 3.98 -11.51 -16.65
CA GLU A 160 5.13 -12.37 -16.90
C GLU A 160 5.36 -13.38 -15.76
N TYR A 161 5.22 -12.96 -14.51
CA TYR A 161 5.30 -13.86 -13.37
C TYR A 161 4.23 -14.95 -13.43
N CYS A 162 2.98 -14.59 -13.72
CA CYS A 162 1.89 -15.56 -13.83
C CYS A 162 2.13 -16.55 -14.98
N LYS A 163 2.54 -16.07 -16.17
CA LYS A 163 2.85 -16.96 -17.31
C LYS A 163 3.97 -17.98 -17.01
N LEU A 164 4.99 -17.56 -16.25
CA LEU A 164 6.10 -18.45 -15.89
C LEU A 164 5.66 -19.52 -14.89
N ASN A 165 4.67 -19.24 -14.05
CA ASN A 165 4.20 -20.13 -13.00
C ASN A 165 2.93 -20.93 -13.37
N GLU A 166 2.24 -20.60 -14.48
CA GLU A 166 1.13 -21.40 -15.03
C GLU A 166 1.60 -22.72 -15.72
N LYS A 167 2.89 -22.91 -15.90
CA LYS A 167 3.46 -24.07 -16.61
C LYS A 167 3.83 -25.25 -15.71
N TYR A 168 3.47 -25.19 -14.42
CA TYR A 168 3.74 -26.25 -13.45
C TYR A 168 2.41 -26.59 -12.70
#